data_8335614d970f03aade9d15efb651104e
#
_entry.id   8335614d970f03aade9d15efb651104e
#
_cell.length_a   1.000
_cell.length_b   1.000
_cell.length_c   1.000
_cell.angle_alpha   90.00
_cell.angle_beta   90.00
_cell.angle_gamma   90.00
#
_symmetry.space_group_name_H-M   'P 1'
#
loop_
_entity.id
_entity.type
_entity.pdbx_description
1 polymer ?
#
loop_
_entity_poly.entity_id
_entity_poly.type
_entity_poly.pdbx_seq_one_letter_code
_entity_poly.pdbx_strand_id
1 'polypeptide(L)'
;MATEPVFFLDNADLAYEGRVVLNQLCLSIAPGERVALVGRSGVGKSTLLAALRAQQPRTSAWCPQQSGLVPMLSVYHNIYMGGLQRHNSLYNLLNLVKTLPRPLAEVAALAADLQLDEHLFNRVEQLSGGQAQRVAIGRALYQRQEVFLGDEPVSALDDYQAQHLLRLIVDKHRTLVLALHDVAQALHFCDRIIGLKDGAIVLDAASSSLEAEALAELYN
;
A
#
# COMPACT_ATOMS: atom_id res chain seq x y z
N MET A 1 8.02 20.24 -20.78
CA MET A 1 8.34 18.83 -21.09
C MET A 1 7.34 17.98 -20.34
N ALA A 2 6.57 17.12 -21.02
CA ALA A 2 5.67 16.20 -20.31
C ALA A 2 6.54 15.25 -19.49
N THR A 3 6.27 15.16 -18.19
CA THR A 3 6.99 14.25 -17.28
C THR A 3 6.58 12.83 -17.65
N GLU A 4 7.54 11.94 -17.83
CA GLU A 4 7.28 10.53 -18.15
C GLU A 4 6.47 9.89 -17.01
N PRO A 5 5.40 9.15 -17.32
CA PRO A 5 4.54 8.56 -16.29
C PRO A 5 5.30 7.47 -15.49
N VAL A 6 4.99 7.35 -14.19
CA VAL A 6 5.53 6.28 -13.33
C VAL A 6 4.92 4.94 -13.70
N PHE A 7 3.61 4.96 -14.04
CA PHE A 7 2.90 3.77 -14.50
C PHE A 7 2.13 4.10 -15.77
N PHE A 8 2.17 3.15 -16.72
CA PHE A 8 1.47 3.28 -17.98
C PHE A 8 0.88 1.94 -18.43
N LEU A 9 -0.40 1.94 -18.73
CA LEU A 9 -1.12 0.84 -19.35
C LEU A 9 -1.81 1.39 -20.61
N ASP A 10 -1.65 0.68 -21.73
CA ASP A 10 -2.27 1.02 -22.99
C ASP A 10 -3.01 -0.21 -23.53
N ASN A 11 -4.33 -0.12 -23.55
CA ASN A 11 -5.23 -1.17 -23.99
C ASN A 11 -4.88 -2.56 -23.39
N ALA A 12 -4.58 -2.58 -22.08
CA ALA A 12 -4.05 -3.75 -21.40
C ALA A 12 -5.18 -4.61 -20.80
N ASP A 13 -5.13 -5.92 -21.09
CA ASP A 13 -5.95 -6.90 -20.39
C ASP A 13 -5.20 -7.45 -19.18
N LEU A 14 -5.82 -7.38 -18.00
CA LEU A 14 -5.23 -7.89 -16.78
C LEU A 14 -5.97 -9.13 -16.31
N ALA A 15 -5.22 -10.22 -16.09
CA ALA A 15 -5.75 -11.49 -15.68
C ALA A 15 -5.33 -11.86 -14.25
N TYR A 16 -6.22 -12.58 -13.56
CA TYR A 16 -5.95 -13.24 -12.30
C TYR A 16 -6.26 -14.73 -12.43
N GLU A 17 -5.31 -15.60 -12.09
CA GLU A 17 -5.43 -17.06 -12.22
C GLU A 17 -5.92 -17.52 -13.61
N GLY A 18 -5.40 -16.88 -14.68
CA GLY A 18 -5.72 -17.22 -16.06
C GLY A 18 -7.07 -16.70 -16.57
N ARG A 19 -7.82 -15.96 -15.76
CA ARG A 19 -9.08 -15.30 -16.17
C ARG A 19 -8.86 -13.81 -16.30
N VAL A 20 -9.27 -13.21 -17.41
CA VAL A 20 -9.25 -11.76 -17.60
C VAL A 20 -10.27 -11.15 -16.62
N VAL A 21 -9.78 -10.25 -15.76
CA VAL A 21 -10.55 -9.54 -14.73
C VAL A 21 -10.80 -8.09 -15.13
N LEU A 22 -9.82 -7.48 -15.80
CA LEU A 22 -9.89 -6.10 -16.29
C LEU A 22 -9.54 -6.09 -17.77
N ASN A 23 -10.35 -5.43 -18.58
CA ASN A 23 -10.24 -5.46 -20.02
C ASN A 23 -9.88 -4.08 -20.58
N GLN A 24 -9.00 -4.06 -21.59
CA GLN A 24 -8.67 -2.88 -22.39
C GLN A 24 -8.38 -1.60 -21.57
N LEU A 25 -7.64 -1.76 -20.46
CA LEU A 25 -7.32 -0.65 -19.59
C LEU A 25 -6.33 0.31 -20.24
N CYS A 26 -6.71 1.58 -20.26
CA CYS A 26 -5.82 2.69 -20.54
C CYS A 26 -5.65 3.50 -19.26
N LEU A 27 -4.43 3.56 -18.71
CA LEU A 27 -4.14 4.26 -17.47
C LEU A 27 -2.74 4.84 -17.51
N SER A 28 -2.61 6.09 -17.13
CA SER A 28 -1.32 6.77 -16.93
C SER A 28 -1.31 7.43 -15.56
N ILE A 29 -0.26 7.18 -14.78
CA ILE A 29 -0.06 7.81 -13.46
C ILE A 29 1.27 8.55 -13.48
N ALA A 30 1.23 9.85 -13.25
CA ALA A 30 2.40 10.71 -13.24
C ALA A 30 3.12 10.70 -11.87
N PRO A 31 4.41 11.09 -11.82
CA PRO A 31 5.10 11.32 -10.56
C PRO A 31 4.37 12.39 -9.73
N GLY A 32 4.17 12.13 -8.45
CA GLY A 32 3.51 13.04 -7.51
C GLY A 32 2.00 12.87 -7.42
N GLU A 33 1.37 12.02 -8.24
CA GLU A 33 -0.07 11.75 -8.12
C GLU A 33 -0.39 10.83 -6.94
N ARG A 34 -1.48 11.16 -6.23
CA ARG A 34 -2.09 10.34 -5.18
C ARG A 34 -3.41 9.80 -5.69
N VAL A 35 -3.42 8.52 -6.01
CA VAL A 35 -4.55 7.86 -6.68
C VAL A 35 -5.25 6.90 -5.73
N ALA A 36 -6.58 7.00 -5.62
CA ALA A 36 -7.40 5.98 -4.98
C ALA A 36 -8.08 5.10 -6.03
N LEU A 37 -8.02 3.79 -5.85
CA LEU A 37 -8.80 2.81 -6.57
C LEU A 37 -10.03 2.44 -5.74
N VAL A 38 -11.22 2.69 -6.28
CA VAL A 38 -12.50 2.43 -5.62
C VAL A 38 -13.38 1.49 -6.45
N GLY A 39 -14.32 0.81 -5.79
CA GLY A 39 -15.23 -0.14 -6.41
C GLY A 39 -15.42 -1.38 -5.54
N ARG A 40 -16.37 -2.25 -5.94
CA ARG A 40 -16.76 -3.44 -5.17
C ARG A 40 -15.59 -4.38 -4.90
N SER A 41 -15.71 -5.21 -3.86
CA SER A 41 -14.76 -6.29 -3.63
C SER A 41 -14.77 -7.27 -4.84
N GLY A 42 -13.59 -7.72 -5.25
CA GLY A 42 -13.43 -8.62 -6.40
C GLY A 42 -13.46 -7.95 -7.78
N VAL A 43 -13.64 -6.62 -7.88
CA VAL A 43 -13.72 -5.91 -9.18
C VAL A 43 -12.39 -5.82 -9.93
N GLY A 44 -11.26 -6.17 -9.28
CA GLY A 44 -9.93 -6.16 -9.92
C GLY A 44 -8.94 -5.13 -9.37
N LYS A 45 -9.24 -4.43 -8.26
CA LYS A 45 -8.32 -3.46 -7.64
C LYS A 45 -6.95 -4.07 -7.33
N SER A 46 -6.93 -5.22 -6.68
CA SER A 46 -5.70 -5.96 -6.36
C SER A 46 -4.94 -6.42 -7.60
N THR A 47 -5.67 -6.83 -8.66
CA THR A 47 -5.09 -7.22 -9.94
C THR A 47 -4.42 -6.03 -10.63
N LEU A 48 -5.07 -4.86 -10.61
CA LEU A 48 -4.48 -3.62 -11.13
C LEU A 48 -3.23 -3.23 -10.34
N LEU A 49 -3.29 -3.22 -9.00
CA LEU A 49 -2.13 -2.91 -8.16
C LEU A 49 -0.96 -3.87 -8.40
N ALA A 50 -1.24 -5.17 -8.58
CA ALA A 50 -0.21 -6.15 -8.90
C ALA A 50 0.44 -5.89 -10.26
N ALA A 51 -0.33 -5.50 -11.27
CA ALA A 51 0.17 -5.12 -12.60
C ALA A 51 1.04 -3.86 -12.54
N LEU A 52 0.61 -2.82 -11.81
CA LEU A 52 1.43 -1.62 -11.59
C LEU A 52 2.74 -1.95 -10.87
N ARG A 53 2.67 -2.77 -9.82
CA ARG A 53 3.87 -3.24 -9.11
C ARG A 53 4.84 -3.99 -10.04
N ALA A 54 4.34 -4.79 -10.98
CA ALA A 54 5.18 -5.53 -11.92
C ALA A 54 6.00 -4.60 -12.84
N GLN A 55 5.52 -3.38 -13.12
CA GLN A 55 6.28 -2.38 -13.87
C GLN A 55 7.43 -1.78 -13.04
N GLN A 56 7.24 -1.63 -11.72
CA GLN A 56 8.17 -0.95 -10.81
C GLN A 56 8.50 -1.79 -9.56
N PRO A 57 8.98 -3.05 -9.71
CA PRO A 57 9.09 -3.99 -8.59
C PRO A 57 10.16 -3.61 -7.55
N ARG A 58 11.12 -2.75 -7.91
CA ARG A 58 12.23 -2.34 -7.04
C ARG A 58 12.11 -0.91 -6.52
N THR A 59 11.24 -0.10 -7.11
CA THR A 59 11.09 1.33 -6.79
C THR A 59 9.73 1.65 -6.18
N SER A 60 8.85 0.65 -6.05
CA SER A 60 7.58 0.77 -5.35
C SER A 60 7.58 0.00 -4.03
N ALA A 61 7.21 0.68 -2.93
CA ALA A 61 6.85 0.04 -1.68
C ALA A 61 5.51 -0.67 -1.85
N TRP A 62 5.41 -1.87 -1.29
CA TRP A 62 4.23 -2.71 -1.43
C TRP A 62 3.62 -3.10 -0.09
N CYS A 63 2.35 -2.76 0.10
CA CYS A 63 1.53 -3.21 1.21
C CYS A 63 0.36 -4.05 0.66
N PRO A 64 0.48 -5.38 0.61
CA PRO A 64 -0.58 -6.27 0.12
C PRO A 64 -1.72 -6.41 1.13
N GLN A 65 -2.92 -6.76 0.67
CA GLN A 65 -4.08 -7.05 1.50
C GLN A 65 -3.79 -8.22 2.47
N GLN A 66 -3.25 -9.32 1.97
CA GLN A 66 -2.69 -10.37 2.81
C GLN A 66 -1.27 -9.99 3.19
N SER A 67 -1.08 -9.54 4.41
CA SER A 67 0.17 -8.93 4.87
C SER A 67 1.42 -9.80 4.69
N GLY A 68 1.29 -11.14 4.62
CA GLY A 68 2.40 -12.08 4.47
C GLY A 68 3.47 -11.90 5.56
N LEU A 69 3.06 -11.49 6.76
CA LEU A 69 3.93 -11.39 7.92
C LEU A 69 4.37 -12.78 8.35
N VAL A 70 5.56 -12.87 8.93
CA VAL A 70 6.07 -14.13 9.51
C VAL A 70 5.64 -14.19 10.97
N PRO A 71 4.67 -15.07 11.34
CA PRO A 71 4.03 -15.05 12.66
C PRO A 71 5.00 -15.25 13.81
N MET A 72 6.00 -16.14 13.64
CA MET A 72 6.99 -16.47 14.66
C MET A 72 8.07 -15.40 14.86
N LEU A 73 8.23 -14.48 13.95
CA LEU A 73 9.18 -13.37 14.06
C LEU A 73 8.56 -12.19 14.79
N SER A 74 9.41 -11.38 15.44
CA SER A 74 8.98 -10.19 16.14
C SER A 74 8.52 -9.08 15.16
N VAL A 75 7.83 -8.09 15.70
CA VAL A 75 7.49 -6.84 15.00
C VAL A 75 8.74 -6.22 14.36
N TYR A 76 9.82 -6.12 15.14
CA TYR A 76 11.12 -5.63 14.67
C TYR A 76 11.57 -6.34 13.39
N HIS A 77 11.62 -7.68 13.41
CA HIS A 77 12.10 -8.44 12.27
C HIS A 77 11.18 -8.33 11.06
N ASN A 78 9.85 -8.35 11.28
CA ASN A 78 8.89 -8.19 10.19
C ASN A 78 9.00 -6.81 9.51
N ILE A 79 9.16 -5.73 10.27
CA ILE A 79 9.39 -4.38 9.70
C ILE A 79 10.74 -4.34 8.98
N TYR A 80 11.82 -4.84 9.62
CA TYR A 80 13.16 -4.87 9.05
C TYR A 80 13.22 -5.60 7.71
N MET A 81 12.43 -6.66 7.52
CA MET A 81 12.36 -7.40 6.25
C MET A 81 12.00 -6.52 5.05
N GLY A 82 11.30 -5.40 5.25
CA GLY A 82 11.07 -4.41 4.20
C GLY A 82 12.35 -3.82 3.61
N GLY A 83 13.41 -3.73 4.41
CA GLY A 83 14.69 -3.14 4.03
C GLY A 83 15.80 -4.12 3.63
N LEU A 84 15.51 -5.40 3.43
CA LEU A 84 16.54 -6.42 3.12
C LEU A 84 17.37 -6.10 1.87
N GLN A 85 16.78 -5.42 0.89
CA GLN A 85 17.47 -5.03 -0.35
C GLN A 85 18.53 -3.92 -0.13
N ARG A 86 18.50 -3.22 1.01
CA ARG A 86 19.43 -2.11 1.32
C ARG A 86 20.76 -2.60 1.86
N HIS A 87 20.86 -3.87 2.23
CA HIS A 87 22.06 -4.44 2.84
C HIS A 87 22.41 -5.78 2.19
N ASN A 88 23.67 -6.20 2.34
CA ASN A 88 24.12 -7.50 1.87
C ASN A 88 23.58 -8.63 2.78
N SER A 89 23.61 -9.86 2.26
CA SER A 89 23.06 -11.03 2.95
C SER A 89 23.72 -11.32 4.30
N LEU A 90 25.04 -11.09 4.44
CA LEU A 90 25.76 -11.31 5.70
C LEU A 90 25.28 -10.32 6.78
N TYR A 91 25.11 -9.05 6.43
CA TYR A 91 24.59 -8.04 7.35
C TYR A 91 23.16 -8.37 7.78
N ASN A 92 22.32 -8.78 6.84
CA ASN A 92 20.94 -9.19 7.13
C ASN A 92 20.87 -10.41 8.05
N LEU A 93 21.75 -11.41 7.82
CA LEU A 93 21.85 -12.60 8.68
C LEU A 93 22.32 -12.24 10.09
N LEU A 94 23.33 -11.40 10.22
CA LEU A 94 23.80 -10.90 11.51
C LEU A 94 22.67 -10.17 12.25
N ASN A 95 21.92 -9.33 11.57
CA ASN A 95 20.81 -8.58 12.18
C ASN A 95 19.62 -9.49 12.60
N LEU A 96 19.45 -10.64 11.95
CA LEU A 96 18.44 -11.62 12.35
C LEU A 96 18.81 -12.29 13.69
N VAL A 97 20.11 -12.57 13.92
CA VAL A 97 20.59 -13.25 15.14
C VAL A 97 20.80 -12.24 16.28
N LYS A 98 21.34 -11.07 15.95
CA LYS A 98 21.63 -10.01 16.91
C LYS A 98 21.20 -8.67 16.32
N THR A 99 20.17 -8.06 16.89
CA THR A 99 19.70 -6.75 16.46
C THR A 99 20.84 -5.73 16.47
N LEU A 100 21.15 -5.20 15.28
CA LEU A 100 22.21 -4.21 15.14
C LEU A 100 21.71 -2.81 15.55
N PRO A 101 22.54 -1.96 16.17
CA PRO A 101 22.07 -0.69 16.74
C PRO A 101 21.39 0.24 15.74
N ARG A 102 21.93 0.36 14.53
CA ARG A 102 21.40 1.27 13.51
C ARG A 102 20.03 0.82 12.98
N PRO A 103 19.84 -0.44 12.50
CA PRO A 103 18.50 -0.91 12.13
C PRO A 103 17.50 -0.87 13.29
N LEU A 104 17.96 -1.17 14.52
CA LEU A 104 17.11 -1.11 15.70
C LEU A 104 16.56 0.31 15.93
N ALA A 105 17.42 1.32 15.87
CA ALA A 105 16.98 2.71 16.03
C ALA A 105 16.01 3.15 14.91
N GLU A 106 16.27 2.76 13.66
CA GLU A 106 15.41 3.08 12.51
C GLU A 106 14.03 2.42 12.64
N VAL A 107 13.99 1.12 12.99
CA VAL A 107 12.74 0.38 13.15
C VAL A 107 11.97 0.83 14.39
N ALA A 108 12.66 1.12 15.50
CA ALA A 108 12.01 1.60 16.72
C ALA A 108 11.34 2.97 16.51
N ALA A 109 11.99 3.89 15.80
CA ALA A 109 11.38 5.17 15.44
C ALA A 109 10.11 4.97 14.59
N LEU A 110 10.16 4.10 13.59
CA LEU A 110 8.99 3.78 12.77
C LEU A 110 7.91 3.06 13.57
N ALA A 111 8.27 2.17 14.48
CA ALA A 111 7.31 1.48 15.35
C ALA A 111 6.59 2.46 16.28
N ALA A 112 7.26 3.51 16.77
CA ALA A 112 6.64 4.58 17.53
C ALA A 112 5.62 5.37 16.70
N ASP A 113 5.96 5.76 15.44
CA ASP A 113 5.02 6.39 14.49
C ASP A 113 3.76 5.51 14.26
N LEU A 114 3.92 4.19 14.35
CA LEU A 114 2.86 3.19 14.17
C LEU A 114 2.17 2.79 15.48
N GLN A 115 2.55 3.38 16.62
CA GLN A 115 2.06 3.01 17.95
C GLN A 115 2.26 1.50 18.26
N LEU A 116 3.45 1.00 17.97
CA LEU A 116 3.90 -0.38 18.16
C LEU A 116 5.16 -0.50 19.02
N ASP A 117 5.60 0.60 19.65
CA ASP A 117 6.82 0.69 20.46
C ASP A 117 6.85 -0.32 21.60
N GLU A 118 5.75 -0.48 22.31
CA GLU A 118 5.61 -1.46 23.41
C GLU A 118 5.63 -2.93 22.89
N HIS A 119 5.38 -3.14 21.61
CA HIS A 119 5.29 -4.46 20.98
C HIS A 119 6.49 -4.83 20.11
N LEU A 120 7.53 -4.00 20.08
CA LEU A 120 8.65 -4.11 19.13
C LEU A 120 9.26 -5.51 19.05
N PHE A 121 9.40 -6.19 20.18
CA PHE A 121 9.98 -7.53 20.27
C PHE A 121 8.94 -8.65 20.46
N ASN A 122 7.65 -8.33 20.49
CA ASN A 122 6.59 -9.32 20.54
C ASN A 122 6.51 -10.05 19.19
N ARG A 123 6.15 -11.34 19.22
CA ARG A 123 5.88 -12.10 17.99
C ARG A 123 4.60 -11.62 17.35
N VAL A 124 4.57 -11.61 16.02
CA VAL A 124 3.38 -11.14 15.28
C VAL A 124 2.14 -11.99 15.57
N GLU A 125 2.29 -13.29 15.84
CA GLU A 125 1.19 -14.19 16.22
C GLU A 125 0.48 -13.80 17.52
N GLN A 126 1.11 -12.94 18.35
CA GLN A 126 0.56 -12.45 19.62
C GLN A 126 -0.20 -11.13 19.47
N LEU A 127 -0.20 -10.56 18.28
CA LEU A 127 -0.80 -9.26 18.01
C LEU A 127 -2.28 -9.37 17.63
N SER A 128 -3.04 -8.30 17.90
CA SER A 128 -4.36 -8.14 17.31
C SER A 128 -4.28 -7.93 15.80
N GLY A 129 -5.40 -8.12 15.08
CA GLY A 129 -5.46 -7.89 13.63
C GLY A 129 -5.03 -6.47 13.23
N GLY A 130 -5.49 -5.45 13.96
CA GLY A 130 -5.08 -4.07 13.72
C GLY A 130 -3.61 -3.80 14.00
N GLN A 131 -3.02 -4.44 15.03
CA GLN A 131 -1.58 -4.35 15.29
C GLN A 131 -0.78 -5.03 14.17
N ALA A 132 -1.19 -6.20 13.71
CA ALA A 132 -0.55 -6.88 12.59
C ALA A 132 -0.65 -6.05 11.29
N GLN A 133 -1.78 -5.40 11.03
CA GLN A 133 -1.94 -4.47 9.91
C GLN A 133 -0.91 -3.32 9.98
N ARG A 134 -0.73 -2.73 11.16
CA ARG A 134 0.27 -1.67 11.38
C ARG A 134 1.70 -2.17 11.14
N VAL A 135 2.02 -3.41 11.51
CA VAL A 135 3.32 -4.03 11.17
C VAL A 135 3.50 -4.17 9.66
N ALA A 136 2.45 -4.56 8.91
CA ALA A 136 2.50 -4.68 7.46
C ALA A 136 2.77 -3.32 6.78
N ILE A 137 2.09 -2.26 7.25
CA ILE A 137 2.36 -0.89 6.81
C ILE A 137 3.81 -0.51 7.15
N GLY A 138 4.28 -0.78 8.37
CA GLY A 138 5.65 -0.52 8.79
C GLY A 138 6.68 -1.21 7.90
N ARG A 139 6.44 -2.45 7.52
CA ARG A 139 7.30 -3.18 6.58
C ARG A 139 7.31 -2.53 5.19
N ALA A 140 6.17 -2.04 4.71
CA ALA A 140 6.09 -1.33 3.44
C ALA A 140 6.82 0.02 3.51
N LEU A 141 6.60 0.82 4.55
CA LEU A 141 7.30 2.09 4.76
C LEU A 141 8.82 1.92 4.92
N TYR A 142 9.25 0.82 5.56
CA TYR A 142 10.68 0.54 5.74
C TYR A 142 11.40 0.14 4.45
N GLN A 143 10.66 -0.13 3.35
CA GLN A 143 11.24 -0.29 2.01
C GLN A 143 11.90 1.00 1.49
N ARG A 144 11.43 2.18 1.97
CA ARG A 144 11.95 3.52 1.60
C ARG A 144 11.98 3.75 0.09
N GLN A 145 10.91 3.38 -0.59
CA GLN A 145 10.74 3.60 -2.02
C GLN A 145 10.02 4.93 -2.28
N GLU A 146 10.11 5.45 -3.50
CA GLU A 146 9.48 6.72 -3.87
C GLU A 146 7.98 6.60 -4.08
N VAL A 147 7.54 5.44 -4.55
CA VAL A 147 6.13 5.10 -4.85
C VAL A 147 5.59 4.16 -3.78
N PHE A 148 4.36 4.36 -3.35
CA PHE A 148 3.65 3.45 -2.45
C PHE A 148 2.44 2.83 -3.14
N LEU A 149 2.36 1.51 -3.14
CA LEU A 149 1.21 0.74 -3.60
C LEU A 149 0.58 0.03 -2.39
N GLY A 150 -0.67 0.33 -2.09
CA GLY A 150 -1.38 -0.23 -0.94
C GLY A 150 -2.70 -0.87 -1.33
N ASP A 151 -2.84 -2.16 -1.01
CA ASP A 151 -4.07 -2.91 -1.22
C ASP A 151 -4.81 -3.02 0.13
N GLU A 152 -5.79 -2.13 0.32
CA GLU A 152 -6.60 -2.00 1.53
C GLU A 152 -5.75 -1.88 2.83
N PRO A 153 -4.76 -0.96 2.86
CA PRO A 153 -3.74 -0.95 3.90
C PRO A 153 -4.30 -0.67 5.31
N VAL A 154 -5.51 -0.12 5.42
CA VAL A 154 -6.11 0.29 6.72
C VAL A 154 -7.45 -0.38 7.02
N SER A 155 -7.84 -1.42 6.27
CA SER A 155 -9.18 -2.03 6.35
C SER A 155 -9.53 -2.70 7.70
N ALA A 156 -8.51 -3.11 8.48
CA ALA A 156 -8.70 -3.75 9.79
C ALA A 156 -8.58 -2.78 10.99
N LEU A 157 -8.62 -1.48 10.73
CA LEU A 157 -8.38 -0.42 11.72
C LEU A 157 -9.66 0.39 11.97
N ASP A 158 -9.79 0.97 13.16
CA ASP A 158 -10.80 1.99 13.42
C ASP A 158 -10.49 3.28 12.65
N ASP A 159 -11.50 4.14 12.51
CA ASP A 159 -11.39 5.37 11.71
C ASP A 159 -10.26 6.30 12.14
N TYR A 160 -10.03 6.42 13.45
CA TYR A 160 -8.97 7.29 13.98
C TYR A 160 -7.58 6.76 13.60
N GLN A 161 -7.35 5.46 13.79
CA GLN A 161 -6.09 4.81 13.42
C GLN A 161 -5.89 4.80 11.92
N ALA A 162 -6.94 4.52 11.13
CA ALA A 162 -6.90 4.55 9.68
C ALA A 162 -6.48 5.92 9.14
N GLN A 163 -7.08 7.00 9.63
CA GLN A 163 -6.72 8.36 9.24
C GLN A 163 -5.27 8.71 9.61
N HIS A 164 -4.83 8.34 10.82
CA HIS A 164 -3.45 8.58 11.27
C HIS A 164 -2.44 7.90 10.33
N LEU A 165 -2.67 6.62 9.98
CA LEU A 165 -1.76 5.85 9.15
C LEU A 165 -1.79 6.26 7.68
N LEU A 166 -2.97 6.62 7.14
CA LEU A 166 -3.06 7.18 5.79
C LEU A 166 -2.28 8.49 5.70
N ARG A 167 -2.38 9.36 6.71
CA ARG A 167 -1.55 10.59 6.78
C ARG A 167 -0.06 10.27 6.79
N LEU A 168 0.37 9.32 7.61
CA LEU A 168 1.76 8.88 7.66
C LEU A 168 2.26 8.34 6.30
N ILE A 169 1.45 7.57 5.59
CA ILE A 169 1.77 7.07 4.24
C ILE A 169 1.90 8.24 3.26
N VAL A 170 0.94 9.16 3.26
CA VAL A 170 0.92 10.35 2.38
C VAL A 170 2.11 11.27 2.63
N ASP A 171 2.47 11.50 3.90
CA ASP A 171 3.59 12.36 4.28
C ASP A 171 4.95 11.78 3.85
N LYS A 172 5.07 10.44 3.81
CA LYS A 172 6.31 9.76 3.45
C LYS A 172 6.47 9.49 1.94
N HIS A 173 5.39 9.60 1.15
CA HIS A 173 5.41 9.28 -0.29
C HIS A 173 4.71 10.36 -1.11
N ARG A 174 5.35 10.77 -2.20
CA ARG A 174 4.74 11.73 -3.14
C ARG A 174 3.77 11.07 -4.11
N THR A 175 4.13 9.88 -4.60
CA THR A 175 3.30 9.10 -5.53
C THR A 175 2.75 7.90 -4.80
N LEU A 176 1.44 7.71 -4.83
CA LEU A 176 0.82 6.54 -4.22
C LEU A 176 -0.42 6.09 -5.00
N VAL A 177 -0.67 4.78 -4.95
CA VAL A 177 -1.90 4.16 -5.45
C VAL A 177 -2.46 3.27 -4.35
N LEU A 178 -3.64 3.60 -3.87
CA LEU A 178 -4.29 2.92 -2.76
C LEU A 178 -5.63 2.34 -3.19
N ALA A 179 -5.85 1.04 -3.01
CA ALA A 179 -7.20 0.51 -3.00
C ALA A 179 -7.84 0.84 -1.65
N LEU A 180 -8.93 1.57 -1.67
CA LEU A 180 -9.67 1.99 -0.48
C LEU A 180 -11.14 1.61 -0.60
N HIS A 181 -11.75 1.16 0.50
CA HIS A 181 -13.18 0.90 0.57
C HIS A 181 -13.97 2.11 1.04
N ASP A 182 -13.37 2.90 1.91
CA ASP A 182 -13.98 4.11 2.44
C ASP A 182 -13.80 5.26 1.45
N VAL A 183 -14.94 5.71 0.91
CA VAL A 183 -15.02 6.82 -0.05
C VAL A 183 -14.55 8.14 0.56
N ALA A 184 -14.86 8.38 1.84
CA ALA A 184 -14.44 9.62 2.50
C ALA A 184 -12.93 9.66 2.66
N GLN A 185 -12.30 8.54 3.01
CA GLN A 185 -10.83 8.42 3.05
C GLN A 185 -10.21 8.62 1.66
N ALA A 186 -10.80 8.03 0.60
CA ALA A 186 -10.33 8.18 -0.77
C ALA A 186 -10.34 9.66 -1.20
N LEU A 187 -11.46 10.36 -0.98
CA LEU A 187 -11.61 11.77 -1.31
C LEU A 187 -10.70 12.69 -0.48
N HIS A 188 -10.42 12.33 0.78
CA HIS A 188 -9.62 13.15 1.67
C HIS A 188 -8.11 13.02 1.44
N PHE A 189 -7.60 11.81 1.13
CA PHE A 189 -6.17 11.52 1.08
C PHE A 189 -5.60 11.44 -0.34
N CYS A 190 -6.45 11.33 -1.36
CA CYS A 190 -6.02 11.17 -2.75
C CYS A 190 -6.50 12.34 -3.62
N ASP A 191 -5.69 12.70 -4.62
CA ASP A 191 -5.98 13.80 -5.54
C ASP A 191 -6.83 13.35 -6.74
N ARG A 192 -6.80 12.04 -7.04
CA ARG A 192 -7.46 11.42 -8.19
C ARG A 192 -8.14 10.11 -7.78
N ILE A 193 -9.35 9.91 -8.23
CA ILE A 193 -10.16 8.72 -7.96
C ILE A 193 -10.36 7.95 -9.26
N ILE A 194 -10.02 6.67 -9.24
CA ILE A 194 -10.27 5.72 -10.33
C ILE A 194 -11.31 4.71 -9.85
N GLY A 195 -12.48 4.73 -10.45
CA GLY A 195 -13.58 3.82 -10.18
C GLY A 195 -13.55 2.64 -11.12
N LEU A 196 -13.54 1.43 -10.55
CA LEU A 196 -13.60 0.17 -11.29
C LEU A 196 -14.99 -0.46 -11.14
N LYS A 197 -15.58 -0.88 -12.27
CA LYS A 197 -16.85 -1.62 -12.32
C LYS A 197 -16.84 -2.52 -13.54
N ASP A 198 -17.35 -3.75 -13.40
CA ASP A 198 -17.55 -4.73 -14.49
C ASP A 198 -16.31 -4.95 -15.38
N GLY A 199 -15.13 -4.95 -14.77
CA GLY A 199 -13.86 -5.19 -15.47
C GLY A 199 -13.29 -4.01 -16.23
N ALA A 200 -13.80 -2.79 -16.02
CA ALA A 200 -13.36 -1.58 -16.70
C ALA A 200 -13.16 -0.40 -15.73
N ILE A 201 -12.39 0.62 -16.17
CA ILE A 201 -12.39 1.93 -15.54
C ILE A 201 -13.64 2.69 -16.01
N VAL A 202 -14.56 2.98 -15.08
CA VAL A 202 -15.80 3.70 -15.35
C VAL A 202 -15.77 5.14 -14.84
N LEU A 203 -14.81 5.45 -13.99
CA LEU A 203 -14.58 6.80 -13.46
C LEU A 203 -13.08 7.06 -13.39
N ASP A 204 -12.67 8.22 -13.83
CA ASP A 204 -11.30 8.74 -13.67
C ASP A 204 -11.39 10.27 -13.55
N ALA A 205 -11.33 10.78 -12.33
CA ALA A 205 -11.57 12.18 -12.05
C ALA A 205 -10.77 12.71 -10.85
N ALA A 206 -10.56 14.01 -10.78
CA ALA A 206 -9.99 14.67 -9.63
C ALA A 206 -10.93 14.53 -8.42
N SER A 207 -10.38 14.22 -7.22
CA SER A 207 -11.18 14.08 -6.00
C SER A 207 -11.99 15.34 -5.67
N SER A 208 -11.43 16.52 -5.98
CA SER A 208 -12.09 17.83 -5.77
C SER A 208 -13.34 18.07 -6.63
N SER A 209 -13.55 17.26 -7.67
CA SER A 209 -14.72 17.36 -8.57
C SER A 209 -15.81 16.34 -8.23
N LEU A 210 -15.61 15.51 -7.19
CA LEU A 210 -16.50 14.41 -6.86
C LEU A 210 -17.16 14.64 -5.49
N GLU A 211 -18.41 14.24 -5.40
CA GLU A 211 -19.15 14.10 -4.15
C GLU A 211 -19.25 12.63 -3.78
N ALA A 212 -19.39 12.34 -2.49
CA ALA A 212 -19.44 10.95 -1.99
C ALA A 212 -20.60 10.13 -2.60
N GLU A 213 -21.72 10.81 -2.88
CA GLU A 213 -22.92 10.24 -3.50
C GLU A 213 -22.63 9.71 -4.92
N ALA A 214 -21.83 10.42 -5.72
CA ALA A 214 -21.46 10.00 -7.06
C ALA A 214 -20.66 8.69 -7.07
N LEU A 215 -19.90 8.43 -6.00
CA LEU A 215 -19.11 7.21 -5.84
C LEU A 215 -19.96 6.03 -5.32
N ALA A 216 -21.13 6.28 -4.73
CA ALA A 216 -22.02 5.22 -4.25
C ALA A 216 -22.51 4.29 -5.38
N GLU A 217 -22.62 4.81 -6.60
CA GLU A 217 -23.02 4.01 -7.78
C GLU A 217 -21.99 2.94 -8.18
N LEU A 218 -20.74 3.09 -7.76
CA LEU A 218 -19.70 2.10 -8.01
C LEU A 218 -19.86 0.85 -7.13
N TYR A 219 -20.67 0.94 -6.07
CA TYR A 219 -20.90 -0.14 -5.11
C TYR A 219 -22.28 -0.82 -5.29
N ASN A 220 -23.11 -0.30 -6.21
CA ASN A 220 -24.37 -0.88 -6.66
C ASN A 220 -24.13 -1.73 -7.92
#